data_67580dbe83a55d1fbfc6982a1b584959
#
_entry.id   67580dbe83a55d1fbfc6982a1b584959
#
_cell.length_a   1.000
_cell.length_b   1.000
_cell.length_c   1.000
_cell.angle_alpha   90.00
_cell.angle_beta   90.00
_cell.angle_gamma   90.00
#
_symmetry.space_group_name_H-M   'P 1'
#
loop_
_entity.id
_entity.type
_entity.pdbx_description
1 polymer ?
#
loop_
_entity_poly.entity_id
_entity_poly.type
_entity_poly.pdbx_seq_one_letter_code
_entity_poly.pdbx_strand_id
1 'polypeptide(L)'
;MRDLNQSMPHLVVSISGHGFGHLAQTAPILNRLQQLLPPLRITLRSALPRWLLRSRIHAPFELLTSEGDLGMAMSSAIDVLAAESRAAYRRFHADWDARVAEEARLLRELDADLVFSNVGYLPLAGAQRAGIANVALCSLNWFDIYRHYCGADEISAQMFASYASADAFLRATPGMAMGSLPNLLPVAPIADIGANRRDELNRHLHLSREEKLVLISLGGIASRLPLECWPRIDGVRWLVQDNWQVRHPDAIVLESLPLPFSDLLASCDALLCKPGYGSFVEAAYSAVPVLYVSRADWPESPALTEWLQCHGRCREVSRATLERGDLAAALHALWQAPQREAAIARGANEVAEWLLQRLSR
;
A
#
# COMPACT_ATOMS: atom_id res chain seq x y z
N MET A 1 25.35 -22.21 -17.83
CA MET A 1 26.46 -21.41 -17.33
C MET A 1 26.41 -20.08 -18.06
N ARG A 2 25.98 -18.99 -17.40
CA ARG A 2 26.03 -17.66 -18.02
C ARG A 2 27.50 -17.23 -18.11
N ASP A 3 27.85 -16.61 -19.25
CA ASP A 3 29.14 -15.96 -19.42
C ASP A 3 29.41 -14.98 -18.27
N LEU A 4 30.61 -15.03 -17.71
CA LEU A 4 31.09 -14.16 -16.62
C LEU A 4 31.15 -12.64 -16.97
N ASN A 5 30.61 -12.27 -18.15
CA ASN A 5 30.58 -10.89 -18.68
C ASN A 5 29.18 -10.31 -18.81
N GLN A 6 28.12 -10.94 -18.24
CA GLN A 6 26.78 -10.34 -18.25
C GLN A 6 26.70 -9.29 -17.14
N SER A 7 26.32 -8.07 -17.52
CA SER A 7 26.03 -6.99 -16.59
C SER A 7 24.98 -7.45 -15.57
N MET A 8 25.10 -6.99 -14.32
CA MET A 8 24.15 -7.27 -13.25
C MET A 8 22.76 -6.74 -13.67
N PRO A 9 21.70 -7.59 -13.64
CA PRO A 9 20.36 -7.14 -14.02
C PRO A 9 19.90 -5.91 -13.25
N HIS A 10 19.27 -4.96 -13.94
CA HIS A 10 18.82 -3.71 -13.36
C HIS A 10 17.30 -3.57 -13.41
N LEU A 11 16.67 -3.59 -12.25
CA LEU A 11 15.24 -3.35 -12.04
C LEU A 11 15.00 -1.90 -11.63
N VAL A 12 14.27 -1.15 -12.44
CA VAL A 12 13.77 0.18 -12.07
C VAL A 12 12.35 0.04 -11.53
N VAL A 13 12.14 0.45 -10.27
CA VAL A 13 10.87 0.30 -9.56
C VAL A 13 10.27 1.66 -9.29
N SER A 14 9.07 1.90 -9.77
CA SER A 14 8.29 3.11 -9.43
C SER A 14 7.25 2.77 -8.36
N ILE A 15 7.30 3.46 -7.22
CA ILE A 15 6.33 3.30 -6.11
C ILE A 15 5.60 4.61 -5.93
N SER A 16 4.28 4.58 -6.11
CA SER A 16 3.42 5.75 -5.90
C SER A 16 3.55 6.32 -4.49
N GLY A 17 3.65 7.64 -4.41
CA GLY A 17 3.66 8.39 -3.15
C GLY A 17 2.29 8.58 -2.51
N HIS A 18 1.21 8.13 -3.16
CA HIS A 18 -0.18 8.35 -2.72
C HIS A 18 -0.60 7.52 -1.49
N GLY A 19 0.32 7.16 -0.63
CA GLY A 19 0.04 6.44 0.61
C GLY A 19 0.89 5.18 0.77
N PHE A 20 0.79 4.58 1.94
CA PHE A 20 1.68 3.47 2.33
C PHE A 20 1.27 2.12 1.73
N GLY A 21 0.07 2.01 1.14
CA GLY A 21 -0.43 0.77 0.55
C GLY A 21 0.43 0.26 -0.61
N HIS A 22 0.94 1.16 -1.44
CA HIS A 22 1.81 0.81 -2.57
C HIS A 22 3.16 0.24 -2.09
N LEU A 23 3.71 0.81 -1.02
CA LEU A 23 4.91 0.26 -0.39
C LEU A 23 4.65 -1.11 0.25
N ALA A 24 3.50 -1.29 0.91
CA ALA A 24 3.12 -2.56 1.52
C ALA A 24 2.96 -3.70 0.48
N GLN A 25 2.53 -3.39 -0.74
CA GLN A 25 2.49 -4.35 -1.85
C GLN A 25 3.88 -4.62 -2.45
N THR A 26 4.72 -3.59 -2.58
CA THR A 26 5.98 -3.70 -3.33
C THR A 26 7.12 -4.27 -2.49
N ALA A 27 7.22 -3.88 -1.21
CA ALA A 27 8.35 -4.25 -0.36
C ALA A 27 8.55 -5.77 -0.19
N PRO A 28 7.52 -6.59 0.10
CA PRO A 28 7.68 -8.04 0.22
C PRO A 28 8.18 -8.69 -1.07
N ILE A 29 7.75 -8.16 -2.23
CA ILE A 29 8.18 -8.65 -3.54
C ILE A 29 9.67 -8.38 -3.75
N LEU A 30 10.13 -7.16 -3.50
CA LEU A 30 11.54 -6.79 -3.68
C LEU A 30 12.45 -7.56 -2.73
N ASN A 31 12.04 -7.72 -1.48
CA ASN A 31 12.76 -8.51 -0.49
C ASN A 31 12.89 -9.97 -0.93
N ARG A 32 11.81 -10.54 -1.48
CA ARG A 32 11.85 -11.91 -2.01
C ARG A 32 12.67 -12.03 -3.28
N LEU A 33 12.52 -11.09 -4.21
CA LEU A 33 13.28 -11.09 -5.47
C LEU A 33 14.78 -10.99 -5.23
N GLN A 34 15.23 -10.15 -4.28
CA GLN A 34 16.63 -10.06 -3.90
C GLN A 34 17.19 -11.38 -3.34
N GLN A 35 16.38 -12.17 -2.63
CA GLN A 35 16.78 -13.50 -2.16
C GLN A 35 16.94 -14.49 -3.32
N LEU A 36 16.07 -14.39 -4.33
CA LEU A 36 16.10 -15.27 -5.52
C LEU A 36 17.20 -14.89 -6.52
N LEU A 37 17.53 -13.60 -6.59
CA LEU A 37 18.52 -13.04 -7.52
C LEU A 37 19.45 -12.06 -6.76
N PRO A 38 20.42 -12.56 -5.96
CA PRO A 38 21.32 -11.72 -5.18
C PRO A 38 22.07 -10.64 -5.99
N PRO A 39 22.59 -10.91 -7.22
CA PRO A 39 23.23 -9.89 -8.03
C PRO A 39 22.20 -9.04 -8.79
N LEU A 40 21.25 -8.40 -8.09
CA LEU A 40 20.23 -7.52 -8.67
C LEU A 40 20.50 -6.07 -8.27
N ARG A 41 20.62 -5.18 -9.24
CA ARG A 41 20.58 -3.72 -9.04
C ARG A 41 19.13 -3.26 -9.00
N ILE A 42 18.76 -2.50 -7.96
CA ILE A 42 17.43 -1.91 -7.81
C ILE A 42 17.55 -0.39 -7.72
N THR A 43 16.87 0.31 -8.62
CA THR A 43 16.66 1.76 -8.51
C THR A 43 15.19 2.01 -8.18
N LEU A 44 14.94 2.56 -6.99
CA LEU A 44 13.60 2.99 -6.58
C LEU A 44 13.34 4.43 -7.04
N ARG A 45 12.15 4.67 -7.57
CA ARG A 45 11.62 5.99 -7.91
C ARG A 45 10.36 6.22 -7.10
N SER A 46 10.40 7.16 -6.16
CA SER A 46 9.28 7.46 -5.28
C SER A 46 9.43 8.83 -4.63
N ALA A 47 8.31 9.45 -4.30
CA ALA A 47 8.24 10.62 -3.42
C ALA A 47 8.25 10.26 -1.92
N LEU A 48 8.13 8.97 -1.58
CA LEU A 48 8.19 8.51 -0.19
C LEU A 48 9.60 8.74 0.40
N PRO A 49 9.69 9.15 1.67
CA PRO A 49 10.97 9.40 2.30
C PRO A 49 11.79 8.11 2.46
N ARG A 50 13.11 8.22 2.30
CA ARG A 50 14.05 7.07 2.34
C ARG A 50 13.91 6.22 3.61
N TRP A 51 13.68 6.86 4.76
CA TRP A 51 13.53 6.12 6.01
C TRP A 51 12.31 5.19 6.01
N LEU A 52 11.20 5.64 5.40
CA LEU A 52 9.99 4.84 5.27
C LEU A 52 10.17 3.68 4.27
N LEU A 53 10.84 3.93 3.14
CA LEU A 53 11.19 2.87 2.20
C LEU A 53 12.06 1.80 2.88
N ARG A 54 13.10 2.22 3.62
CA ARG A 54 14.00 1.32 4.33
C ARG A 54 13.36 0.58 5.51
N SER A 55 12.28 1.08 6.08
CA SER A 55 11.55 0.36 7.15
C SER A 55 10.87 -0.92 6.65
N ARG A 56 10.65 -1.05 5.33
CA ARG A 56 9.98 -2.19 4.71
C ARG A 56 10.83 -2.91 3.65
N ILE A 57 11.68 -2.19 2.92
CA ILE A 57 12.52 -2.74 1.86
C ILE A 57 13.91 -3.01 2.42
N HIS A 58 14.24 -4.29 2.64
CA HIS A 58 15.53 -4.74 3.13
C HIS A 58 16.54 -4.99 1.99
N ALA A 59 16.05 -5.22 0.77
CA ALA A 59 16.86 -5.29 -0.42
C ALA A 59 17.67 -4.00 -0.61
N PRO A 60 18.95 -4.06 -1.00
CA PRO A 60 19.75 -2.87 -1.34
C PRO A 60 19.10 -2.12 -2.51
N PHE A 61 19.02 -0.79 -2.41
CA PHE A 61 18.50 0.06 -3.47
C PHE A 61 19.13 1.43 -3.54
N GLU A 62 19.16 2.00 -4.74
CA GLU A 62 19.38 3.44 -4.99
C GLU A 62 18.02 4.15 -5.03
N LEU A 63 17.92 5.36 -4.46
CA LEU A 63 16.68 6.15 -4.49
C LEU A 63 16.85 7.35 -5.39
N LEU A 64 16.01 7.44 -6.41
CA LEU A 64 15.73 8.64 -7.18
C LEU A 64 14.41 9.22 -6.71
N THR A 65 14.47 10.36 -6.00
CA THR A 65 13.25 11.06 -5.59
C THR A 65 12.51 11.54 -6.84
N SER A 66 11.27 11.10 -7.00
CA SER A 66 10.46 11.38 -8.18
C SER A 66 8.99 11.46 -7.80
N GLU A 67 8.31 12.46 -8.33
CA GLU A 67 6.84 12.58 -8.33
C GLU A 67 6.28 11.92 -9.60
N GLY A 68 6.67 10.67 -9.86
CA GLY A 68 6.43 9.96 -11.13
C GLY A 68 4.97 9.65 -11.45
N ASP A 69 4.07 9.85 -10.51
CA ASP A 69 2.61 9.74 -10.72
C ASP A 69 1.84 10.74 -9.88
N LEU A 70 0.57 10.91 -10.24
CA LEU A 70 -0.40 11.65 -9.46
C LEU A 70 -1.43 10.67 -8.90
N GLY A 71 -1.68 10.77 -7.59
CA GLY A 71 -2.88 10.22 -6.97
C GLY A 71 -4.04 11.22 -7.01
N MET A 72 -5.14 10.90 -6.36
CA MET A 72 -6.22 11.86 -6.16
C MET A 72 -5.84 12.87 -5.07
N ALA A 73 -6.18 14.14 -5.27
CA ALA A 73 -6.09 15.14 -4.22
C ALA A 73 -7.09 14.81 -3.11
N MET A 74 -6.64 14.89 -1.86
CA MET A 74 -7.41 14.45 -0.70
C MET A 74 -7.53 15.57 0.32
N SER A 75 -8.71 15.76 0.92
CA SER A 75 -8.89 16.63 2.10
C SER A 75 -8.72 15.88 3.42
N SER A 76 -8.89 14.57 3.42
CA SER A 76 -8.69 13.69 4.56
C SER A 76 -8.30 12.27 4.07
N ALA A 77 -8.09 11.33 4.98
CA ALA A 77 -7.80 9.93 4.62
C ALA A 77 -8.93 9.25 3.81
N ILE A 78 -10.14 9.83 3.80
CA ILE A 78 -11.33 9.23 3.19
C ILE A 78 -12.07 10.13 2.19
N ASP A 79 -11.73 11.42 2.11
CA ASP A 79 -12.46 12.39 1.27
C ASP A 79 -11.61 12.86 0.09
N VAL A 80 -12.13 12.68 -1.12
CA VAL A 80 -11.47 13.05 -2.39
C VAL A 80 -11.89 14.46 -2.84
N LEU A 81 -10.93 15.25 -3.26
CA LEU A 81 -11.12 16.56 -3.89
C LEU A 81 -11.12 16.40 -5.42
N ALA A 82 -12.28 16.07 -5.99
CA ALA A 82 -12.40 15.72 -7.40
C ALA A 82 -12.03 16.87 -8.37
N ALA A 83 -12.40 18.11 -8.05
CA ALA A 83 -12.09 19.28 -8.88
C ALA A 83 -10.58 19.59 -8.90
N GLU A 84 -9.94 19.56 -7.75
CA GLU A 84 -8.50 19.75 -7.58
C GLU A 84 -7.71 18.63 -8.25
N SER A 85 -8.19 17.39 -8.12
CA SER A 85 -7.64 16.22 -8.80
C SER A 85 -7.67 16.42 -10.30
N ARG A 86 -8.84 16.77 -10.87
CA ARG A 86 -8.98 17.03 -12.30
C ARG A 86 -8.04 18.13 -12.78
N ALA A 87 -7.91 19.23 -12.03
CA ALA A 87 -7.00 20.32 -12.37
C ALA A 87 -5.52 19.87 -12.33
N ALA A 88 -5.13 19.06 -11.35
CA ALA A 88 -3.79 18.52 -11.25
C ALA A 88 -3.47 17.58 -12.42
N TYR A 89 -4.38 16.67 -12.75
CA TYR A 89 -4.22 15.77 -13.89
C TYR A 89 -4.14 16.51 -15.22
N ARG A 90 -4.95 17.56 -15.45
CA ARG A 90 -4.84 18.41 -16.66
C ARG A 90 -3.46 19.06 -16.78
N ARG A 91 -2.91 19.57 -15.69
CA ARG A 91 -1.53 20.13 -15.70
C ARG A 91 -0.48 19.06 -15.97
N PHE A 92 -0.64 17.88 -15.38
CA PHE A 92 0.30 16.77 -15.57
C PHE A 92 0.28 16.24 -17.01
N HIS A 93 -0.87 16.22 -17.66
CA HIS A 93 -1.05 15.74 -19.02
C HIS A 93 -0.91 16.82 -20.11
N ALA A 94 -0.71 18.10 -19.76
CA ALA A 94 -0.62 19.20 -20.74
C ALA A 94 0.44 18.95 -21.82
N ASP A 95 1.59 18.39 -21.42
CA ASP A 95 2.72 18.05 -22.31
C ASP A 95 3.03 16.56 -22.22
N TRP A 96 1.99 15.69 -22.34
CA TRP A 96 2.10 14.25 -22.12
C TRP A 96 3.20 13.60 -22.96
N ASP A 97 3.26 13.87 -24.25
CA ASP A 97 4.27 13.30 -25.15
C ASP A 97 5.70 13.69 -24.77
N ALA A 98 5.91 14.94 -24.35
CA ALA A 98 7.22 15.39 -23.88
C ALA A 98 7.61 14.69 -22.57
N ARG A 99 6.66 14.49 -21.63
CA ARG A 99 6.90 13.73 -20.39
C ARG A 99 7.27 12.28 -20.67
N VAL A 100 6.54 11.63 -21.56
CA VAL A 100 6.83 10.24 -21.96
C VAL A 100 8.18 10.14 -22.65
N ALA A 101 8.56 11.13 -23.46
CA ALA A 101 9.89 11.17 -24.11
C ALA A 101 11.03 11.31 -23.08
N GLU A 102 10.85 12.20 -22.10
CA GLU A 102 11.80 12.42 -21.02
C GLU A 102 11.93 11.18 -20.14
N GLU A 103 10.81 10.55 -19.80
CA GLU A 103 10.79 9.31 -19.05
C GLU A 103 11.53 8.18 -19.78
N ALA A 104 11.29 8.04 -21.08
CA ALA A 104 11.98 7.07 -21.92
C ALA A 104 13.51 7.34 -21.99
N ARG A 105 13.93 8.62 -22.03
CA ARG A 105 15.34 9.01 -22.00
C ARG A 105 15.96 8.60 -20.66
N LEU A 106 15.33 8.93 -19.54
CA LEU A 106 15.81 8.59 -18.21
C LEU A 106 15.97 7.07 -18.03
N LEU A 107 14.98 6.26 -18.46
CA LEU A 107 15.05 4.81 -18.36
C LEU A 107 16.19 4.20 -19.16
N ARG A 108 16.52 4.77 -20.36
CA ARG A 108 17.70 4.36 -21.13
C ARG A 108 19.00 4.77 -20.47
N GLU A 109 19.09 5.98 -19.89
CA GLU A 109 20.28 6.44 -19.16
C GLU A 109 20.55 5.62 -17.91
N LEU A 110 19.50 5.09 -17.28
CA LEU A 110 19.62 4.14 -16.17
C LEU A 110 20.05 2.75 -16.61
N ASP A 111 20.02 2.44 -17.92
CA ASP A 111 20.25 1.11 -18.45
C ASP A 111 19.33 0.06 -17.79
N ALA A 112 18.03 0.35 -17.80
CA ALA A 112 17.02 -0.50 -17.17
C ALA A 112 16.71 -1.75 -18.02
N ASP A 113 16.80 -2.94 -17.43
CA ASP A 113 16.38 -4.19 -18.07
C ASP A 113 14.87 -4.42 -17.94
N LEU A 114 14.28 -3.98 -16.82
CA LEU A 114 12.86 -4.13 -16.52
C LEU A 114 12.37 -2.94 -15.70
N VAL A 115 11.18 -2.43 -16.05
CA VAL A 115 10.45 -1.43 -15.26
C VAL A 115 9.29 -2.09 -14.52
N PHE A 116 9.25 -1.95 -13.21
CA PHE A 116 8.18 -2.42 -12.34
C PHE A 116 7.47 -1.23 -11.68
N SER A 117 6.17 -1.04 -11.95
CA SER A 117 5.42 0.12 -11.45
C SER A 117 4.25 -0.27 -10.55
N ASN A 118 4.22 0.28 -9.35
CA ASN A 118 3.10 0.23 -8.43
C ASN A 118 2.67 1.67 -8.03
N VAL A 119 1.80 2.34 -8.71
CA VAL A 119 1.03 2.00 -9.91
C VAL A 119 1.07 3.19 -10.90
N GLY A 120 2.19 3.89 -10.94
CA GLY A 120 2.37 5.00 -11.88
C GLY A 120 2.31 4.52 -13.33
N TYR A 121 1.54 5.21 -14.16
CA TYR A 121 1.38 4.86 -15.58
C TYR A 121 2.42 5.57 -16.48
N LEU A 122 3.00 6.69 -16.05
CA LEU A 122 4.07 7.38 -16.80
C LEU A 122 5.32 6.50 -16.97
N PRO A 123 5.83 5.80 -15.93
CA PRO A 123 6.95 4.86 -16.10
C PRO A 123 6.68 3.75 -17.12
N LEU A 124 5.43 3.28 -17.23
CA LEU A 124 5.03 2.26 -18.21
C LEU A 124 5.04 2.82 -19.63
N ALA A 125 4.46 4.02 -19.83
CA ALA A 125 4.47 4.71 -21.11
C ALA A 125 5.90 5.02 -21.57
N GLY A 126 6.78 5.46 -20.66
CA GLY A 126 8.18 5.72 -20.93
C GLY A 126 8.95 4.45 -21.31
N ALA A 127 8.74 3.36 -20.58
CA ALA A 127 9.34 2.06 -20.86
C ALA A 127 8.91 1.52 -22.22
N GLN A 128 7.61 1.59 -22.55
CA GLN A 128 7.08 1.25 -23.86
C GLN A 128 7.79 2.04 -24.98
N ARG A 129 7.90 3.36 -24.82
CA ARG A 129 8.59 4.23 -25.79
C ARG A 129 10.08 3.96 -25.87
N ALA A 130 10.71 3.49 -24.80
CA ALA A 130 12.11 3.10 -24.76
C ALA A 130 12.39 1.71 -25.32
N GLY A 131 11.37 0.88 -25.52
CA GLY A 131 11.50 -0.53 -25.88
C GLY A 131 11.99 -1.40 -24.73
N ILE A 132 11.72 -1.01 -23.49
CA ILE A 132 12.12 -1.71 -22.26
C ILE A 132 10.92 -2.51 -21.75
N ALA A 133 11.16 -3.77 -21.34
CA ALA A 133 10.16 -4.62 -20.71
C ALA A 133 9.57 -3.94 -19.46
N ASN A 134 8.24 -4.03 -19.27
CA ASN A 134 7.61 -3.32 -18.19
C ASN A 134 6.35 -4.01 -17.66
N VAL A 135 6.07 -3.83 -16.37
CA VAL A 135 4.94 -4.43 -15.69
C VAL A 135 4.36 -3.51 -14.65
N ALA A 136 3.04 -3.48 -14.57
CA ALA A 136 2.31 -2.84 -13.50
C ALA A 136 1.90 -3.85 -12.43
N LEU A 137 1.79 -3.40 -11.18
CA LEU A 137 1.16 -4.17 -10.09
C LEU A 137 0.37 -3.24 -9.20
N CYS A 138 -0.87 -3.55 -8.92
CA CYS A 138 -1.64 -2.96 -7.81
C CYS A 138 -2.99 -3.66 -7.60
N SER A 139 -3.65 -3.36 -6.50
CA SER A 139 -5.06 -3.64 -6.21
C SER A 139 -6.03 -2.65 -6.87
N LEU A 140 -5.54 -1.53 -7.38
CA LEU A 140 -6.27 -0.49 -8.11
C LEU A 140 -5.47 -0.03 -9.33
N ASN A 141 -6.08 0.78 -10.20
CA ASN A 141 -5.37 1.57 -11.21
C ASN A 141 -5.91 3.00 -11.25
N TRP A 142 -5.06 3.96 -11.65
CA TRP A 142 -5.47 5.37 -11.71
C TRP A 142 -6.45 5.67 -12.84
N PHE A 143 -6.54 4.85 -13.86
CA PHE A 143 -7.52 5.00 -14.95
C PHE A 143 -8.95 4.85 -14.44
N ASP A 144 -9.27 3.75 -13.73
CA ASP A 144 -10.60 3.52 -13.18
C ASP A 144 -10.95 4.52 -12.07
N ILE A 145 -9.97 4.85 -11.20
CA ILE A 145 -10.14 5.86 -10.15
C ILE A 145 -10.41 7.24 -10.76
N TYR A 146 -9.61 7.67 -11.73
CA TYR A 146 -9.80 8.95 -12.41
C TYR A 146 -11.17 9.02 -13.09
N ARG A 147 -11.57 7.98 -13.82
CA ARG A 147 -12.87 7.94 -14.49
C ARG A 147 -14.05 8.04 -13.53
N HIS A 148 -13.94 7.44 -12.36
CA HIS A 148 -14.98 7.52 -11.34
C HIS A 148 -15.22 8.96 -10.89
N TYR A 149 -14.16 9.73 -10.61
CA TYR A 149 -14.28 11.08 -10.06
C TYR A 149 -14.29 12.20 -11.13
N CYS A 150 -13.62 11.97 -12.24
CA CYS A 150 -13.38 13.00 -13.24
C CYS A 150 -14.09 12.74 -14.58
N GLY A 151 -14.60 11.53 -14.80
CA GLY A 151 -15.23 11.14 -16.06
C GLY A 151 -14.24 10.65 -17.10
N ALA A 152 -14.76 10.30 -18.29
CA ALA A 152 -13.98 9.84 -19.41
C ALA A 152 -13.55 11.03 -20.28
N ASP A 153 -12.26 11.11 -20.59
CA ASP A 153 -11.65 12.12 -21.45
C ASP A 153 -10.33 11.61 -22.05
N GLU A 154 -9.59 12.48 -22.74
CA GLU A 154 -8.29 12.17 -23.33
C GLU A 154 -7.27 11.72 -22.27
N ILE A 155 -7.29 12.31 -21.07
CA ILE A 155 -6.41 11.93 -19.96
C ILE A 155 -6.63 10.47 -19.57
N SER A 156 -7.90 10.08 -19.40
CA SER A 156 -8.24 8.70 -19.11
C SER A 156 -7.85 7.74 -20.24
N ALA A 157 -7.94 8.17 -21.50
CA ALA A 157 -7.48 7.37 -22.64
C ALA A 157 -5.96 7.15 -22.62
N GLN A 158 -5.17 8.18 -22.30
CA GLN A 158 -3.71 8.08 -22.16
C GLN A 158 -3.30 7.16 -21.01
N MET A 159 -4.00 7.24 -19.85
CA MET A 159 -3.79 6.31 -18.73
C MET A 159 -4.07 4.87 -19.12
N PHE A 160 -5.22 4.63 -19.78
CA PHE A 160 -5.59 3.31 -20.26
C PHE A 160 -4.56 2.74 -21.23
N ALA A 161 -4.16 3.53 -22.23
CA ALA A 161 -3.16 3.13 -23.21
C ALA A 161 -1.83 2.72 -22.54
N SER A 162 -1.40 3.48 -21.52
CA SER A 162 -0.18 3.18 -20.77
C SER A 162 -0.26 1.85 -20.02
N TYR A 163 -1.38 1.57 -19.35
CA TYR A 163 -1.57 0.29 -18.65
C TYR A 163 -1.77 -0.88 -19.62
N ALA A 164 -2.53 -0.68 -20.69
CA ALA A 164 -2.81 -1.72 -21.68
C ALA A 164 -1.57 -2.11 -22.51
N SER A 165 -0.59 -1.21 -22.63
CA SER A 165 0.66 -1.47 -23.37
C SER A 165 1.73 -2.16 -22.52
N ALA A 166 1.57 -2.28 -21.21
CA ALA A 166 2.48 -3.03 -20.36
C ALA A 166 2.44 -4.54 -20.68
N ASP A 167 3.55 -5.25 -20.47
CA ASP A 167 3.64 -6.71 -20.70
C ASP A 167 2.62 -7.47 -19.85
N ALA A 168 2.30 -6.95 -18.67
CA ALA A 168 1.21 -7.41 -17.80
C ALA A 168 0.81 -6.33 -16.79
N PHE A 169 -0.44 -6.39 -16.35
CA PHE A 169 -0.91 -5.75 -15.13
C PHE A 169 -1.20 -6.85 -14.09
N LEU A 170 -0.34 -6.97 -13.08
CA LEU A 170 -0.48 -7.92 -11.99
C LEU A 170 -1.49 -7.36 -10.97
N ARG A 171 -2.72 -7.89 -10.99
CA ARG A 171 -3.77 -7.43 -10.07
C ARG A 171 -3.63 -8.11 -8.72
N ALA A 172 -3.20 -7.37 -7.72
CA ALA A 172 -3.12 -7.88 -6.35
C ALA A 172 -4.51 -8.20 -5.80
N THR A 173 -4.65 -9.35 -5.13
CA THR A 173 -5.88 -9.77 -4.44
C THR A 173 -5.80 -9.37 -2.96
N PRO A 174 -6.86 -8.76 -2.38
CA PRO A 174 -8.06 -8.21 -3.02
C PRO A 174 -7.77 -7.00 -3.89
N GLY A 175 -8.60 -6.75 -4.90
CA GLY A 175 -8.43 -5.59 -5.76
C GLY A 175 -9.64 -5.32 -6.63
N MET A 176 -9.69 -4.15 -7.23
CA MET A 176 -10.72 -3.75 -8.18
C MET A 176 -10.80 -4.75 -9.34
N ALA A 177 -11.97 -4.85 -9.97
CA ALA A 177 -12.18 -5.76 -11.09
C ALA A 177 -11.24 -5.47 -12.29
N MET A 178 -11.05 -4.18 -12.63
CA MET A 178 -10.18 -3.69 -13.73
C MET A 178 -10.40 -4.40 -15.07
N GLY A 179 -11.63 -4.89 -15.32
CA GLY A 179 -11.96 -5.78 -16.45
C GLY A 179 -11.81 -5.19 -17.85
N SER A 180 -11.53 -3.89 -17.97
CA SER A 180 -11.23 -3.25 -19.25
C SER A 180 -9.78 -3.46 -19.71
N LEU A 181 -8.85 -3.84 -18.82
CA LEU A 181 -7.45 -4.05 -19.15
C LEU A 181 -7.25 -5.41 -19.82
N PRO A 182 -6.64 -5.47 -21.03
CA PRO A 182 -6.50 -6.72 -21.79
C PRO A 182 -5.39 -7.65 -21.27
N ASN A 183 -4.46 -7.12 -20.49
CA ASN A 183 -3.24 -7.77 -20.01
C ASN A 183 -3.27 -8.08 -18.51
N LEU A 184 -4.47 -8.19 -17.92
CA LEU A 184 -4.66 -8.38 -16.48
C LEU A 184 -4.35 -9.81 -16.06
N LEU A 185 -3.48 -9.96 -15.06
CA LEU A 185 -3.14 -11.23 -14.42
C LEU A 185 -3.38 -11.15 -12.92
N PRO A 186 -4.31 -11.93 -12.35
CA PRO A 186 -4.52 -11.93 -10.91
C PRO A 186 -3.36 -12.59 -10.18
N VAL A 187 -2.96 -12.02 -9.05
CA VAL A 187 -1.96 -12.59 -8.13
C VAL A 187 -2.56 -12.72 -6.73
N ALA A 188 -2.08 -13.68 -5.97
CA ALA A 188 -2.52 -13.93 -4.59
C ALA A 188 -2.24 -12.71 -3.69
N PRO A 189 -2.85 -12.65 -2.50
CA PRO A 189 -2.60 -11.56 -1.55
C PRO A 189 -1.11 -11.42 -1.21
N ILE A 190 -0.68 -10.16 -1.09
CA ILE A 190 0.69 -9.77 -0.76
C ILE A 190 0.68 -9.14 0.63
N ALA A 191 1.43 -9.71 1.55
CA ALA A 191 1.55 -9.20 2.91
C ALA A 191 2.99 -9.32 3.42
N ASP A 192 3.38 -8.38 4.27
CA ASP A 192 4.54 -8.47 5.15
C ASP A 192 4.03 -8.87 6.54
N ILE A 193 4.18 -10.15 6.88
CA ILE A 193 3.63 -10.71 8.12
C ILE A 193 4.69 -10.59 9.21
N GLY A 194 4.40 -9.74 10.20
CA GLY A 194 5.26 -9.56 11.37
C GLY A 194 5.15 -10.69 12.39
N ALA A 195 6.10 -10.75 13.29
CA ALA A 195 6.07 -11.64 14.43
C ALA A 195 5.21 -11.06 15.56
N ASN A 196 4.39 -11.90 16.20
CA ASN A 196 3.68 -11.47 17.41
C ASN A 196 4.68 -11.36 18.58
N ARG A 197 4.90 -10.14 19.04
CA ARG A 197 5.82 -9.79 20.14
C ARG A 197 5.08 -9.15 21.32
N ARG A 198 3.84 -9.55 21.54
CA ARG A 198 2.97 -8.98 22.57
C ARG A 198 3.58 -9.02 23.97
N ASP A 199 4.23 -10.10 24.37
CA ASP A 199 4.86 -10.19 25.70
C ASP A 199 6.02 -9.20 25.87
N GLU A 200 6.72 -8.87 24.77
CA GLU A 200 7.77 -7.84 24.80
C GLU A 200 7.17 -6.45 24.96
N LEU A 201 6.10 -6.14 24.21
CA LEU A 201 5.36 -4.88 24.35
C LEU A 201 4.77 -4.72 25.75
N ASN A 202 4.17 -5.75 26.32
CA ASN A 202 3.62 -5.70 27.67
C ASN A 202 4.69 -5.36 28.71
N ARG A 203 5.89 -5.96 28.58
CA ARG A 203 7.02 -5.65 29.47
C ARG A 203 7.54 -4.22 29.28
N HIS A 204 7.68 -3.78 28.03
CA HIS A 204 8.17 -2.45 27.69
C HIS A 204 7.23 -1.34 28.17
N LEU A 205 5.92 -1.56 28.01
CA LEU A 205 4.86 -0.60 28.34
C LEU A 205 4.29 -0.77 29.76
N HIS A 206 4.78 -1.76 30.52
CA HIS A 206 4.25 -2.12 31.85
C HIS A 206 2.74 -2.43 31.85
N LEU A 207 2.26 -3.10 30.79
CA LEU A 207 0.87 -3.48 30.66
C LEU A 207 0.58 -4.83 31.30
N SER A 208 -0.62 -4.94 31.89
CA SER A 208 -1.16 -6.24 32.31
C SER A 208 -1.56 -7.08 31.06
N ARG A 209 -1.74 -8.38 31.29
CA ARG A 209 -2.22 -9.29 30.22
C ARG A 209 -3.66 -9.03 29.79
N GLU A 210 -4.42 -8.35 30.61
CA GLU A 210 -5.84 -8.03 30.39
C GLU A 210 -6.02 -6.77 29.55
N GLU A 211 -5.03 -5.86 29.56
CA GLU A 211 -5.07 -4.65 28.74
C GLU A 211 -4.96 -4.96 27.24
N LYS A 212 -5.74 -4.25 26.45
CA LYS A 212 -5.86 -4.40 25.00
C LYS A 212 -5.13 -3.28 24.26
N LEU A 213 -4.31 -3.64 23.31
CA LEU A 213 -3.65 -2.68 22.41
C LEU A 213 -4.45 -2.55 21.12
N VAL A 214 -4.89 -1.33 20.81
CA VAL A 214 -5.59 -1.01 19.57
C VAL A 214 -4.71 -0.07 18.75
N LEU A 215 -4.22 -0.56 17.60
CA LEU A 215 -3.44 0.24 16.66
C LEU A 215 -4.38 1.08 15.81
N ILE A 216 -4.12 2.40 15.73
CA ILE A 216 -4.87 3.30 14.85
C ILE A 216 -4.00 3.63 13.64
N SER A 217 -4.46 3.26 12.43
CA SER A 217 -3.74 3.49 11.18
C SER A 217 -4.67 3.96 10.06
N LEU A 218 -4.70 5.26 9.79
CA LEU A 218 -5.49 5.84 8.70
C LEU A 218 -4.70 5.98 7.38
N GLY A 219 -3.49 5.42 7.32
CA GLY A 219 -2.61 5.47 6.15
C GLY A 219 -1.74 6.72 6.08
N GLY A 220 -1.07 6.92 4.93
CA GLY A 220 -0.08 7.99 4.75
C GLY A 220 -0.64 9.37 4.43
N ILE A 221 -1.96 9.54 4.30
CA ILE A 221 -2.58 10.85 4.08
C ILE A 221 -2.77 11.52 5.43
N ALA A 222 -2.35 12.78 5.53
CA ALA A 222 -2.49 13.57 6.75
C ALA A 222 -3.97 13.60 7.21
N SER A 223 -4.24 12.91 8.29
CA SER A 223 -5.56 12.82 8.90
C SER A 223 -5.38 12.56 10.38
N ARG A 224 -6.14 13.24 11.21
CA ARG A 224 -6.06 13.15 12.67
C ARG A 224 -7.43 12.91 13.25
N LEU A 225 -7.55 12.01 14.20
CA LEU A 225 -8.76 11.82 15.00
C LEU A 225 -8.69 12.62 16.29
N PRO A 226 -9.82 13.13 16.80
CA PRO A 226 -9.86 13.94 18.00
C PRO A 226 -9.83 13.07 19.29
N LEU A 227 -8.77 12.26 19.46
CA LEU A 227 -8.67 11.33 20.59
C LEU A 227 -8.77 12.01 21.94
N GLU A 228 -8.40 13.29 22.05
CA GLU A 228 -8.53 14.08 23.27
C GLU A 228 -9.96 14.15 23.78
N CYS A 229 -10.93 14.04 22.86
CA CYS A 229 -12.37 14.08 23.17
C CYS A 229 -12.97 12.68 23.37
N TRP A 230 -12.17 11.61 23.13
CA TRP A 230 -12.69 10.25 23.25
C TRP A 230 -12.87 9.84 24.71
N PRO A 231 -13.93 9.10 25.04
CA PRO A 231 -14.09 8.53 26.37
C PRO A 231 -12.99 7.49 26.61
N ARG A 232 -12.56 7.37 27.85
CA ARG A 232 -11.71 6.27 28.27
C ARG A 232 -12.49 4.96 28.19
N ILE A 233 -11.82 3.93 27.64
CA ILE A 233 -12.32 2.56 27.63
C ILE A 233 -11.42 1.75 28.56
N ASP A 234 -12.00 1.21 29.60
CA ASP A 234 -11.23 0.49 30.62
C ASP A 234 -10.43 -0.68 30.00
N GLY A 235 -9.17 -0.77 30.36
CA GLY A 235 -8.25 -1.76 29.84
C GLY A 235 -7.83 -1.58 28.37
N VAL A 236 -8.16 -0.47 27.69
CA VAL A 236 -7.76 -0.22 26.29
C VAL A 236 -6.65 0.83 26.20
N ARG A 237 -5.62 0.53 25.42
CA ARG A 237 -4.53 1.44 25.05
C ARG A 237 -4.52 1.66 23.54
N TRP A 238 -4.34 2.91 23.14
CA TRP A 238 -4.34 3.33 21.74
C TRP A 238 -2.91 3.55 21.25
N LEU A 239 -2.47 2.80 20.24
CA LEU A 239 -1.22 3.09 19.55
C LEU A 239 -1.50 4.09 18.43
N VAL A 240 -0.86 5.26 18.49
CA VAL A 240 -1.08 6.39 17.58
C VAL A 240 0.23 6.92 17.03
N GLN A 241 0.20 7.52 15.84
CA GLN A 241 1.37 8.15 15.23
C GLN A 241 1.78 9.42 16.00
N ASP A 242 3.08 9.67 16.14
CA ASP A 242 3.64 10.85 16.83
C ASP A 242 3.19 12.16 16.19
N ASN A 243 3.10 12.23 14.88
CA ASN A 243 2.67 13.45 14.17
C ASN A 243 1.26 13.91 14.51
N TRP A 244 0.44 13.08 15.17
CA TRP A 244 -0.89 13.47 15.66
C TRP A 244 -0.83 14.29 16.94
N GLN A 245 0.28 14.26 17.68
CA GLN A 245 0.46 15.02 18.95
C GLN A 245 -0.74 14.85 19.90
N VAL A 246 -1.17 13.59 20.07
CA VAL A 246 -2.35 13.23 20.86
C VAL A 246 -2.11 13.43 22.34
N ARG A 247 -3.06 14.07 23.04
CA ARG A 247 -3.07 14.24 24.50
C ARG A 247 -4.21 13.43 25.12
N HIS A 248 -4.09 12.12 25.11
CA HIS A 248 -5.04 11.22 25.75
C HIS A 248 -4.29 10.30 26.72
N PRO A 249 -4.81 10.05 27.95
CA PRO A 249 -4.07 9.30 28.99
C PRO A 249 -3.76 7.85 28.58
N ASP A 250 -4.55 7.27 27.71
CA ASP A 250 -4.38 5.90 27.24
C ASP A 250 -3.73 5.81 25.85
N ALA A 251 -3.24 6.93 25.30
CA ALA A 251 -2.50 6.95 24.03
C ALA A 251 -1.01 6.66 24.25
N ILE A 252 -0.45 5.87 23.36
CA ILE A 252 0.96 5.48 23.29
C ILE A 252 1.46 5.85 21.90
N VAL A 253 2.59 6.54 21.81
CA VAL A 253 3.19 6.93 20.54
C VAL A 253 3.84 5.72 19.89
N LEU A 254 3.42 5.42 18.66
CA LEU A 254 3.86 4.26 17.89
C LEU A 254 5.39 4.26 17.68
N GLU A 255 5.95 5.41 17.31
CA GLU A 255 7.37 5.61 17.00
C GLU A 255 8.28 5.52 18.24
N SER A 256 7.72 5.52 19.46
CA SER A 256 8.47 5.27 20.69
C SER A 256 8.75 3.78 20.93
N LEU A 257 8.14 2.89 20.15
CA LEU A 257 8.24 1.46 20.35
C LEU A 257 9.38 0.86 19.50
N PRO A 258 10.18 -0.07 20.06
CA PRO A 258 11.38 -0.59 19.41
C PRO A 258 11.08 -1.74 18.42
N LEU A 259 9.92 -1.74 17.79
CA LEU A 259 9.47 -2.79 16.87
C LEU A 259 9.08 -2.22 15.49
N PRO A 260 9.32 -2.96 14.42
CA PRO A 260 8.81 -2.58 13.10
C PRO A 260 7.28 -2.62 13.08
N PHE A 261 6.68 -1.86 12.16
CA PHE A 261 5.22 -1.73 12.05
C PHE A 261 4.50 -3.08 11.89
N SER A 262 5.05 -4.01 11.10
CA SER A 262 4.47 -5.34 10.91
C SER A 262 4.40 -6.14 12.21
N ASP A 263 5.46 -6.09 13.05
CA ASP A 263 5.47 -6.75 14.37
C ASP A 263 4.51 -6.05 15.34
N LEU A 264 4.43 -4.71 15.31
CA LEU A 264 3.48 -3.96 16.12
C LEU A 264 2.05 -4.34 15.75
N LEU A 265 1.72 -4.36 14.45
CA LEU A 265 0.40 -4.79 13.99
C LEU A 265 0.10 -6.22 14.45
N ALA A 266 1.00 -7.18 14.24
CA ALA A 266 0.81 -8.57 14.63
C ALA A 266 0.68 -8.78 16.15
N SER A 267 1.12 -7.79 16.95
CA SER A 267 1.09 -7.81 18.42
C SER A 267 -0.12 -7.08 19.02
N CYS A 268 -0.96 -6.45 18.21
CA CYS A 268 -2.14 -5.72 18.68
C CYS A 268 -3.38 -6.62 18.81
N ASP A 269 -4.30 -6.21 19.67
CA ASP A 269 -5.60 -6.90 19.86
C ASP A 269 -6.65 -6.41 18.85
N ALA A 270 -6.45 -5.27 18.23
CA ALA A 270 -7.28 -4.78 17.13
C ALA A 270 -6.53 -3.72 16.31
N LEU A 271 -6.94 -3.59 15.06
CA LEU A 271 -6.58 -2.49 14.17
C LEU A 271 -7.80 -1.61 13.93
N LEU A 272 -7.69 -0.31 14.16
CA LEU A 272 -8.67 0.70 13.76
C LEU A 272 -8.15 1.43 12.53
N CYS A 273 -8.85 1.31 11.40
CA CYS A 273 -8.36 1.88 10.14
C CYS A 273 -9.48 2.27 9.17
N LYS A 274 -9.11 2.80 8.01
CA LYS A 274 -9.95 2.87 6.82
C LYS A 274 -9.68 1.68 5.90
N PRO A 275 -10.56 1.36 4.94
CA PRO A 275 -10.25 0.39 3.90
C PRO A 275 -8.96 0.76 3.18
N GLY A 276 -7.98 -0.13 3.26
CA GLY A 276 -6.67 0.01 2.62
C GLY A 276 -6.02 -1.35 2.49
N TYR A 277 -5.43 -1.61 1.33
CA TYR A 277 -4.90 -2.93 0.98
C TYR A 277 -3.97 -3.50 2.06
N GLY A 278 -2.86 -2.80 2.37
CA GLY A 278 -1.88 -3.30 3.33
C GLY A 278 -2.49 -3.55 4.70
N SER A 279 -3.26 -2.59 5.23
CA SER A 279 -3.90 -2.70 6.56
C SER A 279 -4.83 -3.91 6.65
N PHE A 280 -5.66 -4.15 5.63
CA PHE A 280 -6.62 -5.25 5.64
C PHE A 280 -5.95 -6.61 5.46
N VAL A 281 -5.03 -6.70 4.51
CA VAL A 281 -4.36 -7.95 4.18
C VAL A 281 -3.41 -8.37 5.31
N GLU A 282 -2.55 -7.45 5.77
CA GLU A 282 -1.61 -7.74 6.87
C GLU A 282 -2.33 -8.08 8.18
N ALA A 283 -3.42 -7.38 8.52
CA ALA A 283 -4.22 -7.69 9.72
C ALA A 283 -4.90 -9.06 9.62
N ALA A 284 -5.49 -9.41 8.46
CA ALA A 284 -6.13 -10.71 8.27
C ALA A 284 -5.13 -11.86 8.42
N TYR A 285 -3.93 -11.73 7.84
CA TYR A 285 -2.88 -12.75 7.95
C TYR A 285 -2.24 -12.84 9.34
N SER A 286 -2.21 -11.73 10.08
CA SER A 286 -1.77 -11.70 11.47
C SER A 286 -2.88 -12.09 12.45
N ALA A 287 -4.06 -12.48 11.98
CA ALA A 287 -5.26 -12.79 12.77
C ALA A 287 -5.70 -11.63 13.69
N VAL A 288 -5.32 -10.40 13.37
CA VAL A 288 -5.68 -9.19 14.12
C VAL A 288 -7.07 -8.71 13.68
N PRO A 289 -8.02 -8.55 14.61
CA PRO A 289 -9.36 -8.07 14.28
C PRO A 289 -9.33 -6.61 13.80
N VAL A 290 -10.17 -6.29 12.82
CA VAL A 290 -10.19 -4.96 12.19
C VAL A 290 -11.51 -4.23 12.49
N LEU A 291 -11.41 -3.07 13.13
CA LEU A 291 -12.47 -2.08 13.19
C LEU A 291 -12.21 -1.06 12.09
N TYR A 292 -13.16 -0.82 11.19
CA TYR A 292 -12.91 0.10 10.09
C TYR A 292 -14.05 1.09 9.89
N VAL A 293 -13.69 2.29 9.42
CA VAL A 293 -14.65 3.30 8.97
C VAL A 293 -14.82 3.19 7.46
N SER A 294 -16.06 3.12 6.99
CA SER A 294 -16.36 2.99 5.56
C SER A 294 -15.82 4.16 4.73
N ARG A 295 -15.38 3.83 3.52
CA ARG A 295 -15.02 4.75 2.46
C ARG A 295 -15.82 4.39 1.22
N ALA A 296 -17.14 4.59 1.30
CA ALA A 296 -18.09 4.12 0.30
C ALA A 296 -17.86 4.69 -1.12
N ASP A 297 -17.30 5.90 -1.19
CA ASP A 297 -17.01 6.59 -2.45
C ASP A 297 -15.72 6.13 -3.17
N TRP A 298 -14.88 5.34 -2.50
CA TRP A 298 -13.63 4.87 -3.09
C TRP A 298 -13.81 3.54 -3.83
N PRO A 299 -13.55 3.50 -5.16
CA PRO A 299 -13.88 2.33 -5.99
C PRO A 299 -13.22 1.01 -5.58
N GLU A 300 -12.09 1.06 -4.89
CA GLU A 300 -11.40 -0.13 -4.38
C GLU A 300 -12.07 -0.70 -3.11
N SER A 301 -12.75 0.14 -2.31
CA SER A 301 -13.25 -0.23 -0.98
C SER A 301 -14.16 -1.46 -0.96
N PRO A 302 -15.12 -1.66 -1.89
CA PRO A 302 -15.97 -2.84 -1.88
C PRO A 302 -15.18 -4.15 -1.94
N ALA A 303 -14.24 -4.25 -2.89
CA ALA A 303 -13.42 -5.46 -3.06
C ALA A 303 -12.55 -5.77 -1.82
N LEU A 304 -11.98 -4.73 -1.20
CA LEU A 304 -11.21 -4.88 0.03
C LEU A 304 -12.10 -5.33 1.19
N THR A 305 -13.27 -4.74 1.35
CA THR A 305 -14.20 -5.01 2.45
C THR A 305 -14.79 -6.40 2.36
N GLU A 306 -15.28 -6.80 1.18
CA GLU A 306 -15.81 -8.15 0.93
C GLU A 306 -14.76 -9.23 1.22
N TRP A 307 -13.52 -8.99 0.74
CA TRP A 307 -12.42 -9.93 1.01
C TRP A 307 -12.11 -10.02 2.51
N LEU A 308 -12.04 -8.90 3.22
CA LEU A 308 -11.76 -8.90 4.67
C LEU A 308 -12.89 -9.59 5.45
N GLN A 309 -14.16 -9.42 5.07
CA GLN A 309 -15.29 -10.11 5.68
C GLN A 309 -15.21 -11.63 5.53
N CYS A 310 -14.62 -12.11 4.43
CA CYS A 310 -14.41 -13.53 4.20
C CYS A 310 -13.21 -14.12 4.98
N HIS A 311 -12.12 -13.33 5.13
CA HIS A 311 -10.83 -13.86 5.57
C HIS A 311 -10.35 -13.32 6.92
N GLY A 312 -11.02 -12.32 7.49
CA GLY A 312 -10.65 -11.70 8.76
C GLY A 312 -11.84 -11.45 9.67
N ARG A 313 -11.57 -11.23 10.96
CA ARG A 313 -12.57 -10.69 11.88
C ARG A 313 -12.64 -9.19 11.65
N CYS A 314 -13.79 -8.67 11.29
CA CYS A 314 -13.92 -7.24 11.08
C CYS A 314 -15.30 -6.71 11.46
N ARG A 315 -15.35 -5.42 11.72
CA ARG A 315 -16.58 -4.68 12.00
C ARG A 315 -16.48 -3.26 11.47
N GLU A 316 -17.52 -2.82 10.80
CA GLU A 316 -17.65 -1.44 10.37
C GLU A 316 -18.18 -0.57 11.51
N VAL A 317 -17.67 0.67 11.58
CA VAL A 317 -18.20 1.74 12.43
C VAL A 317 -18.51 2.97 11.58
N SER A 318 -19.53 3.73 12.00
CA SER A 318 -19.86 4.97 11.32
C SER A 318 -18.77 6.05 11.59
N ARG A 319 -18.65 7.02 10.66
CA ARG A 319 -17.78 8.20 10.86
C ARG A 319 -18.12 8.93 12.16
N ALA A 320 -19.40 9.13 12.44
CA ALA A 320 -19.86 9.80 13.66
C ALA A 320 -19.48 9.02 14.93
N THR A 321 -19.53 7.70 14.91
CA THR A 321 -19.07 6.83 16.02
C THR A 321 -17.57 6.97 16.22
N LEU A 322 -16.80 6.98 15.14
CA LEU A 322 -15.34 7.16 15.18
C LEU A 322 -14.97 8.54 15.73
N GLU A 323 -15.61 9.60 15.25
CA GLU A 323 -15.34 10.98 15.71
C GLU A 323 -15.61 11.17 17.21
N ARG A 324 -16.66 10.55 17.75
CA ARG A 324 -16.97 10.60 19.18
C ARG A 324 -16.17 9.63 20.05
N GLY A 325 -15.48 8.64 19.44
CA GLY A 325 -14.78 7.61 20.18
C GLY A 325 -15.69 6.59 20.89
N ASP A 326 -16.96 6.47 20.50
CA ASP A 326 -17.93 5.53 21.08
C ASP A 326 -17.65 4.09 20.63
N LEU A 327 -16.43 3.57 20.90
CA LEU A 327 -15.92 2.34 20.30
C LEU A 327 -16.02 1.09 21.21
N ALA A 328 -16.34 1.27 22.50
CA ALA A 328 -16.32 0.20 23.49
C ALA A 328 -17.15 -1.02 23.07
N ALA A 329 -18.43 -0.81 22.71
CA ALA A 329 -19.32 -1.90 22.31
C ALA A 329 -18.86 -2.58 21.00
N ALA A 330 -18.33 -1.79 20.06
CA ALA A 330 -17.84 -2.30 18.78
C ALA A 330 -16.57 -3.17 18.96
N LEU A 331 -15.63 -2.73 19.79
CA LEU A 331 -14.40 -3.48 20.13
C LEU A 331 -14.74 -4.77 20.88
N HIS A 332 -15.63 -4.70 21.88
CA HIS A 332 -16.04 -5.88 22.63
C HIS A 332 -16.66 -6.94 21.73
N ALA A 333 -17.60 -6.55 20.87
CA ALA A 333 -18.21 -7.47 19.91
C ALA A 333 -17.20 -8.03 18.89
N LEU A 334 -16.20 -7.20 18.48
CA LEU A 334 -15.16 -7.61 17.56
C LEU A 334 -14.23 -8.68 18.19
N TRP A 335 -13.85 -8.53 19.45
CA TRP A 335 -13.01 -9.52 20.16
C TRP A 335 -13.73 -10.83 20.42
N GLN A 336 -15.05 -10.81 20.58
CA GLN A 336 -15.87 -12.02 20.75
C GLN A 336 -16.21 -12.72 19.43
N ALA A 337 -16.00 -12.09 18.28
CA ALA A 337 -16.28 -12.69 16.99
C ALA A 337 -15.38 -13.93 16.75
N PRO A 338 -15.91 -15.00 16.15
CA PRO A 338 -15.14 -16.20 15.88
C PRO A 338 -13.97 -15.92 14.95
N GLN A 339 -12.83 -16.54 15.25
CA GLN A 339 -11.64 -16.44 14.40
C GLN A 339 -11.91 -17.14 13.07
N ARG A 340 -11.45 -16.54 11.98
CA ARG A 340 -11.49 -17.14 10.65
C ARG A 340 -10.14 -17.76 10.33
N GLU A 341 -10.14 -18.78 9.49
CA GLU A 341 -8.91 -19.39 9.02
C GLU A 341 -8.18 -18.42 8.09
N ALA A 342 -6.91 -18.16 8.40
CA ALA A 342 -6.09 -17.26 7.59
C ALA A 342 -5.75 -17.93 6.26
N ALA A 343 -5.99 -17.25 5.16
CA ALA A 343 -5.50 -17.69 3.86
C ALA A 343 -3.96 -17.55 3.80
N ILE A 344 -3.31 -18.18 2.82
CA ILE A 344 -1.85 -18.11 2.68
C ILE A 344 -1.46 -16.94 1.75
N ALA A 345 -0.63 -16.00 2.23
CA ALA A 345 -0.10 -14.88 1.44
C ALA A 345 1.02 -15.36 0.51
N ARG A 346 0.68 -15.72 -0.74
CA ARG A 346 1.65 -16.21 -1.73
C ARG A 346 2.07 -15.16 -2.76
N GLY A 347 1.36 -14.04 -2.83
CA GLY A 347 1.52 -13.09 -3.93
C GLY A 347 2.91 -12.50 -4.05
N ALA A 348 3.63 -12.29 -2.95
CA ALA A 348 5.01 -11.81 -3.01
C ALA A 348 5.94 -12.81 -3.73
N ASN A 349 5.80 -14.11 -3.46
CA ASN A 349 6.57 -15.16 -4.14
C ASN A 349 6.18 -15.25 -5.62
N GLU A 350 4.88 -15.30 -5.92
CA GLU A 350 4.35 -15.38 -7.30
C GLU A 350 4.90 -14.24 -8.18
N VAL A 351 4.86 -13.00 -7.67
CA VAL A 351 5.36 -11.85 -8.41
C VAL A 351 6.89 -11.84 -8.50
N ALA A 352 7.60 -12.18 -7.43
CA ALA A 352 9.06 -12.24 -7.45
C ALA A 352 9.57 -13.28 -8.47
N GLU A 353 8.94 -14.45 -8.56
CA GLU A 353 9.24 -15.48 -9.56
C GLU A 353 8.92 -15.01 -10.98
N TRP A 354 7.79 -14.29 -11.15
CA TRP A 354 7.41 -13.70 -12.42
C TRP A 354 8.44 -12.65 -12.91
N LEU A 355 8.93 -11.79 -12.03
CA LEU A 355 9.98 -10.79 -12.33
C LEU A 355 11.32 -11.47 -12.61
N LEU A 356 11.69 -12.48 -11.82
CA LEU A 356 12.92 -13.27 -12.02
C LEU A 356 13.01 -13.86 -13.42
N GLN A 357 11.93 -14.47 -13.90
CA GLN A 357 11.88 -15.07 -15.25
C GLN A 357 12.15 -14.04 -16.36
N ARG A 358 11.86 -12.77 -16.15
CA ARG A 358 12.07 -11.69 -17.12
C ARG A 358 13.46 -11.07 -17.03
N LEU A 359 13.97 -10.91 -15.83
CA LEU A 359 15.35 -10.44 -15.59
C LEU A 359 16.41 -11.48 -15.95
N SER A 360 16.00 -12.74 -16.15
CA SER A 360 16.90 -13.86 -16.47
C SER A 360 16.99 -14.16 -17.97
N ARG A 361 16.24 -13.45 -18.79
CA ARG A 361 16.25 -13.56 -20.26
C ARG A 361 17.27 -12.62 -20.87
#